data_f2f596e62008d60d474ea74e46635801
#
_entry.id   f2f596e62008d60d474ea74e46635801
#
_cell.length_a   1.000
_cell.length_b   1.000
_cell.length_c   1.000
_cell.angle_alpha   90.00
_cell.angle_beta   90.00
_cell.angle_gamma   90.00
#
_symmetry.space_group_name_H-M   'P 1'
#
loop_
_entity.id
_entity.type
_entity.pdbx_description
1 polymer ?
#
loop_
_entity_poly.entity_id
_entity_poly.type
_entity_poly.pdbx_seq_one_letter_code
_entity_poly.pdbx_strand_id
1 'polypeptide(L)'
;MGKYFLILVVFFCSCRSVHCTIDENIVNEFKQKINLIRSAEEKNIEVNTDDYLSALTFLSHVTGKSTRAEYSSTFGYRNDQYYKEDMKAWEGWLNKNKCKLTRSYVDSALSTANP
;
A
#
# COMPACT_ATOMS: atom_id res chain seq x y z
N MET A 1 -35.65 -8.32 -35.79
CA MET A 1 -34.82 -9.10 -34.90
C MET A 1 -33.61 -8.36 -34.35
N GLY A 2 -33.30 -7.16 -34.85
CA GLY A 2 -32.21 -6.36 -34.35
C GLY A 2 -32.48 -5.62 -33.05
N LYS A 3 -33.66 -5.74 -32.49
CA LYS A 3 -34.08 -5.02 -31.29
C LYS A 3 -33.36 -5.46 -30.03
N TYR A 4 -32.92 -6.69 -30.00
CA TYR A 4 -32.27 -7.23 -28.82
C TYR A 4 -30.80 -6.92 -28.73
N PHE A 5 -30.22 -6.50 -29.82
CA PHE A 5 -28.80 -6.17 -29.86
C PHE A 5 -28.47 -4.82 -29.26
N LEU A 6 -29.41 -3.90 -29.30
CA LEU A 6 -29.22 -2.55 -28.78
C LEU A 6 -29.20 -2.48 -27.25
N ILE A 7 -29.85 -3.43 -26.60
CA ILE A 7 -29.97 -3.44 -25.13
C ILE A 7 -28.63 -3.82 -24.47
N LEU A 8 -27.83 -4.67 -25.13
CA LEU A 8 -26.54 -5.10 -24.60
C LEU A 8 -25.48 -4.00 -24.58
N VAL A 9 -25.54 -3.07 -25.52
CA VAL A 9 -24.57 -2.00 -25.61
C VAL A 9 -24.71 -0.99 -24.48
N VAL A 10 -25.93 -0.77 -24.03
CA VAL A 10 -26.21 0.18 -22.94
C VAL A 10 -25.67 -0.32 -21.61
N PHE A 11 -25.56 -1.61 -21.43
CA PHE A 11 -25.11 -2.21 -20.19
C PHE A 11 -23.63 -1.92 -19.91
N PHE A 12 -22.79 -1.83 -20.93
CA PHE A 12 -21.39 -1.54 -20.76
C PHE A 12 -21.11 -0.10 -20.39
N CYS A 13 -22.01 0.80 -20.73
CA CYS A 13 -21.85 2.21 -20.40
C CYS A 13 -22.14 2.52 -18.94
N SER A 14 -22.86 1.64 -18.25
CA SER A 14 -23.22 1.85 -16.84
C SER A 14 -22.12 1.38 -15.88
N CYS A 15 -21.12 0.65 -16.37
CA CYS A 15 -20.01 0.17 -15.54
C CYS A 15 -18.89 1.21 -15.42
N ARG A 16 -19.22 2.46 -15.44
CA ARG A 16 -18.23 3.52 -15.26
C ARG A 16 -17.70 3.52 -13.85
N SER A 17 -16.41 3.51 -13.75
CA SER A 17 -15.75 3.64 -12.47
C SER A 17 -16.08 5.01 -11.86
N VAL A 18 -16.19 5.01 -10.54
CA VAL A 18 -16.37 6.24 -9.79
C VAL A 18 -15.09 7.05 -9.91
N HIS A 19 -15.22 8.31 -10.28
CA HIS A 19 -14.10 9.24 -10.28
C HIS A 19 -13.78 9.64 -8.85
N CYS A 20 -12.51 9.53 -8.48
CA CYS A 20 -12.02 10.04 -7.22
C CYS A 20 -10.86 10.99 -7.46
N THR A 21 -10.67 11.91 -6.54
CA THR A 21 -9.48 12.75 -6.53
C THR A 21 -8.41 12.03 -5.73
N ILE A 22 -7.30 11.70 -6.38
CA ILE A 22 -6.18 11.05 -5.72
C ILE A 22 -5.37 12.11 -4.99
N ASP A 23 -5.09 11.85 -3.71
CA ASP A 23 -4.19 12.69 -2.92
C ASP A 23 -2.75 12.30 -3.24
N GLU A 24 -2.14 13.02 -4.18
CA GLU A 24 -0.80 12.72 -4.66
C GLU A 24 0.25 12.79 -3.54
N ASN A 25 0.09 13.69 -2.59
CA ASN A 25 1.04 13.86 -1.50
C ASN A 25 1.09 12.62 -0.62
N ILE A 26 -0.06 12.09 -0.27
CA ILE A 26 -0.11 10.90 0.59
C ILE A 26 0.28 9.63 -0.16
N VAL A 27 -0.06 9.56 -1.45
CA VAL A 27 0.39 8.45 -2.30
C VAL A 27 1.90 8.44 -2.41
N ASN A 28 2.51 9.60 -2.59
CA ASN A 28 3.97 9.72 -2.64
C ASN A 28 4.61 9.33 -1.31
N GLU A 29 4.01 9.71 -0.20
CA GLU A 29 4.49 9.31 1.13
C GLU A 29 4.48 7.79 1.28
N PHE A 30 3.40 7.14 0.84
CA PHE A 30 3.30 5.68 0.84
C PHE A 30 4.42 5.05 0.02
N LYS A 31 4.64 5.57 -1.19
CA LYS A 31 5.71 5.08 -2.07
C LYS A 31 7.10 5.27 -1.48
N GLN A 32 7.32 6.37 -0.76
CA GLN A 32 8.59 6.61 -0.07
C GLN A 32 8.84 5.56 1.02
N LYS A 33 7.81 5.16 1.75
CA LYS A 33 7.94 4.11 2.76
C LYS A 33 8.31 2.77 2.12
N ILE A 34 7.65 2.44 1.01
CA ILE A 34 7.99 1.25 0.21
C ILE A 34 9.45 1.30 -0.25
N ASN A 35 9.87 2.43 -0.80
CA ASN A 35 11.22 2.58 -1.34
C ASN A 35 12.29 2.51 -0.26
N LEU A 36 11.99 2.97 0.93
CA LEU A 36 12.91 2.89 2.05
C LEU A 36 13.19 1.42 2.42
N ILE A 37 12.14 0.62 2.53
CA ILE A 37 12.28 -0.82 2.80
C ILE A 37 13.03 -1.50 1.65
N ARG A 38 12.67 -1.17 0.41
CA ARG A 38 13.31 -1.73 -0.78
C ARG A 38 14.80 -1.43 -0.83
N SER A 39 15.17 -0.19 -0.50
CA SER A 39 16.58 0.21 -0.49
C SER A 39 17.39 -0.56 0.52
N ALA A 40 16.82 -0.79 1.70
CA ALA A 40 17.49 -1.57 2.73
C ALA A 40 17.65 -3.03 2.32
N GLU A 41 16.61 -3.61 1.74
CA GLU A 41 16.58 -5.05 1.47
C GLU A 41 17.24 -5.45 0.15
N GLU A 42 17.02 -4.67 -0.92
CA GLU A 42 17.53 -5.06 -2.25
C GLU A 42 18.85 -4.41 -2.57
N LYS A 43 19.07 -3.19 -2.12
CA LYS A 43 20.26 -2.42 -2.47
C LYS A 43 21.31 -2.39 -1.37
N ASN A 44 21.02 -3.00 -0.24
CA ASN A 44 21.88 -3.00 0.95
C ASN A 44 22.32 -1.59 1.36
N ILE A 45 21.46 -0.62 1.13
CA ILE A 45 21.70 0.75 1.55
C ILE A 45 21.39 0.82 3.04
N GLU A 46 22.34 1.34 3.81
CA GLU A 46 22.13 1.55 5.22
C GLU A 46 21.06 2.61 5.44
N VAL A 47 20.02 2.26 6.17
CA VAL A 47 18.94 3.17 6.52
C VAL A 47 18.88 3.32 8.03
N ASN A 48 18.33 4.46 8.47
CA ASN A 48 18.12 4.69 9.89
C ASN A 48 17.12 3.70 10.44
N THR A 49 17.44 3.10 11.59
CA THR A 49 16.60 2.10 12.24
C THR A 49 15.19 2.62 12.53
N ASP A 50 15.10 3.82 13.08
CA ASP A 50 13.80 4.41 13.41
C ASP A 50 12.96 4.66 12.16
N ASP A 51 13.59 5.08 11.08
CA ASP A 51 12.91 5.28 9.80
C ASP A 51 12.41 3.96 9.23
N TYR A 52 13.22 2.91 9.34
CA TYR A 52 12.83 1.57 8.89
C TYR A 52 11.61 1.06 9.66
N LEU A 53 11.66 1.14 10.98
CA LEU A 53 10.56 0.72 11.84
C LEU A 53 9.30 1.56 11.61
N SER A 54 9.47 2.86 11.43
CA SER A 54 8.38 3.77 11.13
C SER A 54 7.71 3.42 9.79
N ALA A 55 8.52 3.06 8.79
CA ALA A 55 7.99 2.63 7.49
C ALA A 55 7.20 1.33 7.61
N LEU A 56 7.71 0.35 8.35
CA LEU A 56 6.99 -0.92 8.59
C LEU A 56 5.66 -0.67 9.29
N THR A 57 5.67 0.19 10.32
CA THR A 57 4.45 0.55 11.05
C THR A 57 3.44 1.22 10.14
N PHE A 58 3.90 2.20 9.37
CA PHE A 58 3.04 2.91 8.41
C PHE A 58 2.38 1.93 7.44
N LEU A 59 3.20 1.11 6.77
CA LEU A 59 2.69 0.20 5.76
C LEU A 59 1.74 -0.85 6.34
N SER A 60 2.08 -1.40 7.49
CA SER A 60 1.24 -2.42 8.13
C SER A 60 -0.10 -1.86 8.57
N HIS A 61 -0.11 -0.71 9.22
CA HIS A 61 -1.35 -0.14 9.76
C HIS A 61 -2.22 0.50 8.68
N VAL A 62 -1.62 1.19 7.73
CA VAL A 62 -2.39 1.82 6.65
C VAL A 62 -3.07 0.78 5.76
N THR A 63 -2.38 -0.31 5.47
CA THR A 63 -2.92 -1.36 4.60
C THR A 63 -3.71 -2.42 5.34
N GLY A 64 -3.53 -2.54 6.65
CA GLY A 64 -4.06 -3.65 7.43
C GLY A 64 -3.35 -4.97 7.15
N LYS A 65 -2.20 -4.93 6.47
CA LYS A 65 -1.41 -6.10 6.12
C LYS A 65 -0.18 -6.17 7.02
N SER A 66 -0.15 -7.12 7.94
CA SER A 66 0.96 -7.30 8.86
C SER A 66 2.28 -7.56 8.14
N THR A 67 3.37 -7.09 8.71
CA THR A 67 4.70 -7.35 8.18
C THR A 67 5.27 -8.63 8.77
N ARG A 68 6.10 -9.31 7.99
CA ARG A 68 6.91 -10.44 8.45
C ARG A 68 8.35 -10.06 8.75
N ALA A 69 8.67 -8.79 8.66
CA ALA A 69 9.99 -8.29 9.04
C ALA A 69 10.21 -8.47 10.54
N GLU A 70 11.44 -8.83 10.90
CA GLU A 70 11.84 -8.93 12.29
C GLU A 70 12.64 -7.70 12.68
N TYR A 71 12.41 -7.20 13.89
CA TYR A 71 13.06 -5.99 14.36
C TYR A 71 13.33 -6.00 15.86
N SER A 72 13.50 -7.18 16.43
CA SER A 72 13.85 -7.29 17.84
C SER A 72 15.36 -7.23 18.07
N SER A 73 16.09 -8.25 17.65
CA SER A 73 17.54 -8.30 17.75
C SER A 73 18.24 -8.06 16.42
N THR A 74 17.57 -8.38 15.30
CA THR A 74 18.04 -8.12 13.95
C THR A 74 16.93 -7.42 13.18
N PHE A 75 17.34 -6.53 12.27
CA PHE A 75 16.37 -5.83 11.43
C PHE A 75 16.25 -6.50 10.09
N GLY A 76 15.05 -6.46 9.56
CA GLY A 76 14.78 -6.88 8.21
C GLY A 76 14.09 -8.23 8.17
N TYR A 77 14.18 -8.84 7.01
CA TYR A 77 13.45 -10.07 6.74
C TYR A 77 14.35 -11.27 6.95
N ARG A 78 13.79 -12.30 7.59
CA ARG A 78 14.49 -13.56 7.82
C ARG A 78 14.84 -14.25 6.51
N ASN A 79 13.98 -14.11 5.51
CA ASN A 79 14.24 -14.65 4.18
C ASN A 79 13.61 -13.75 3.11
N ASP A 80 14.10 -13.93 1.89
CA ASP A 80 13.68 -13.12 0.75
C ASP A 80 12.22 -13.32 0.39
N GLN A 81 11.67 -14.50 0.63
CA GLN A 81 10.28 -14.81 0.33
C GLN A 81 9.32 -13.92 1.14
N TYR A 82 9.61 -13.74 2.42
CA TYR A 82 8.78 -12.89 3.29
C TYR A 82 8.79 -11.43 2.83
N TYR A 83 9.96 -10.95 2.42
CA TYR A 83 10.09 -9.61 1.86
C TYR A 83 9.23 -9.45 0.60
N LYS A 84 9.33 -10.38 -0.32
CA LYS A 84 8.56 -10.35 -1.57
C LYS A 84 7.07 -10.39 -1.33
N GLU A 85 6.62 -11.19 -0.37
CA GLU A 85 5.21 -11.29 -0.02
C GLU A 85 4.68 -9.97 0.55
N ASP A 86 5.43 -9.34 1.45
CA ASP A 86 5.04 -8.05 2.02
C ASP A 86 4.98 -6.97 0.94
N MET A 87 5.99 -6.88 0.09
CA MET A 87 6.02 -5.89 -0.99
C MET A 87 4.84 -6.06 -1.94
N LYS A 88 4.55 -7.29 -2.30
CA LYS A 88 3.41 -7.60 -3.17
C LYS A 88 2.09 -7.19 -2.51
N ALA A 89 1.94 -7.48 -1.22
CA ALA A 89 0.73 -7.15 -0.49
C ALA A 89 0.54 -5.63 -0.39
N TRP A 90 1.59 -4.90 -0.05
CA TRP A 90 1.51 -3.44 0.13
C TRP A 90 1.32 -2.71 -1.20
N GLU A 91 2.06 -3.09 -2.23
CA GLU A 91 1.92 -2.48 -3.56
C GLU A 91 0.57 -2.80 -4.18
N GLY A 92 0.09 -4.03 -4.00
CA GLY A 92 -1.24 -4.43 -4.46
C GLY A 92 -2.34 -3.65 -3.76
N TRP A 93 -2.19 -3.43 -2.45
CA TRP A 93 -3.14 -2.62 -1.69
C TRP A 93 -3.18 -1.18 -2.22
N LEU A 94 -2.02 -0.58 -2.45
CA LEU A 94 -1.95 0.78 -2.98
C LEU A 94 -2.67 0.90 -4.32
N ASN A 95 -2.42 -0.03 -5.22
CA ASN A 95 -3.04 -0.01 -6.54
C ASN A 95 -4.56 -0.08 -6.49
N LYS A 96 -5.10 -0.80 -5.52
CA LYS A 96 -6.54 -0.97 -5.34
C LYS A 96 -7.19 0.16 -4.54
N ASN A 97 -6.42 0.88 -3.73
CA ASN A 97 -6.96 1.77 -2.72
C ASN A 97 -6.47 3.22 -2.83
N LYS A 98 -5.98 3.63 -3.99
CA LYS A 98 -5.48 5.01 -4.17
C LYS A 98 -6.53 6.06 -3.84
N CYS A 99 -7.78 5.80 -4.18
CA CYS A 99 -8.87 6.73 -3.91
C CYS A 99 -9.19 6.84 -2.42
N LYS A 100 -8.96 5.76 -1.69
CA LYS A 100 -9.21 5.69 -0.25
C LYS A 100 -8.08 6.32 0.56
N LEU A 101 -6.89 6.35 -0.01
CA LEU A 101 -5.68 6.79 0.66
C LEU A 101 -5.64 8.31 0.75
N THR A 102 -6.07 8.84 1.88
CA THR A 102 -6.09 10.26 2.19
C THR A 102 -5.34 10.52 3.49
N ARG A 103 -5.00 11.77 3.77
CA ARG A 103 -4.37 12.13 5.04
C ARG A 103 -5.25 11.71 6.23
N SER A 104 -6.54 11.95 6.13
CA SER A 104 -7.48 11.58 7.18
C SER A 104 -7.51 10.07 7.42
N TYR A 105 -7.51 9.28 6.35
CA TYR A 105 -7.47 7.82 6.45
C TYR A 105 -6.19 7.35 7.14
N VAL A 106 -5.04 7.90 6.74
CA VAL A 106 -3.74 7.54 7.31
C VAL A 106 -3.67 7.90 8.78
N ASP A 107 -4.08 9.10 9.14
CA ASP A 107 -4.04 9.55 10.53
C ASP A 107 -4.91 8.66 11.42
N SER A 108 -6.08 8.26 10.93
CA SER A 108 -6.96 7.34 11.63
C SER A 108 -6.32 5.95 11.80
N ALA A 109 -5.70 5.43 10.74
CA ALA A 109 -5.05 4.13 10.78
C ALA A 109 -3.87 4.12 11.75
N LEU A 110 -3.07 5.19 11.75
CA LEU A 110 -1.90 5.28 12.62
C LEU A 110 -2.27 5.56 14.08
N SER A 111 -3.41 6.19 14.33
CA SER A 111 -3.86 6.44 15.70
C SER A 111 -4.16 5.15 16.46
N THR A 112 -4.53 4.09 15.77
CA THR A 112 -4.77 2.78 16.39
C THR A 112 -3.48 2.03 16.70
N ALA A 113 -2.35 2.48 16.15
CA ALA A 113 -1.04 1.88 16.39
C ALA A 113 -0.46 2.25 17.75
N ASN A 114 -0.92 3.35 18.35
CA ASN A 114 -0.46 3.83 19.65
C ASN A 114 -1.55 3.58 20.67
N PRO A 115 -1.39 2.59 21.53
CA PRO A 115 -2.36 2.31 22.57
C PRO A 115 -2.46 3.42 23.61
#